data_f1b63a3406a15b4ba3e439b208f2e56b
#
_entry.id   f1b63a3406a15b4ba3e439b208f2e56b
#
_cell.length_a   1.000
_cell.length_b   1.000
_cell.length_c   1.000
_cell.angle_alpha   90.00
_cell.angle_beta   90.00
_cell.angle_gamma   90.00
#
_symmetry.space_group_name_H-M   'P 1'
#
loop_
_entity.id
_entity.type
_entity.pdbx_description
1 polymer ?
#
loop_
_entity_poly.entity_id
_entity_poly.type
_entity_poly.pdbx_seq_one_letter_code
_entity_poly.pdbx_strand_id
1 'polypeptide(L)'
;MKKADRKKERFRNEWKYLISTSEKEVLNLRMKPLMKLDPHAETGGYLIRSLYFDDYWNSAYEEKESGVLMRKKYRIRIYNYSAESIKLERKKKFGSYIYKEDAPLTKDEVQKILSGEYEFLLKSPYNLCREFYIECMSNMMRPRTIVDYEREPWIMDEGTVRITFDTDVRAAVGSYDIFDSTLPALSVLEPGKLIMEVKFTEMLSQILRNLLPPQAAEFTAVSKYVLCYEKTRYMNGFEYWYDTQGRMIR
;
A
#
# COMPACT_ATOMS: atom_id res chain seq x y z
N MET A 1 -31.94 -6.29 -14.08
CA MET A 1 -30.75 -6.87 -13.42
C MET A 1 -29.55 -6.69 -14.33
N LYS A 2 -28.69 -5.69 -14.06
CA LYS A 2 -27.44 -5.52 -14.81
C LYS A 2 -26.44 -6.58 -14.33
N LYS A 3 -25.97 -7.42 -15.24
CA LYS A 3 -24.87 -8.38 -14.99
C LYS A 3 -23.67 -7.58 -14.48
N ALA A 4 -23.26 -7.81 -13.23
CA ALA A 4 -21.99 -7.34 -12.73
C ALA A 4 -20.91 -8.01 -13.59
N ASP A 5 -20.18 -7.22 -14.37
CA ASP A 5 -19.00 -7.66 -15.09
C ASP A 5 -18.03 -8.27 -14.06
N ARG A 6 -17.94 -9.59 -14.04
CA ARG A 6 -16.87 -10.29 -13.34
C ARG A 6 -15.57 -9.90 -14.05
N LYS A 7 -14.88 -8.88 -13.55
CA LYS A 7 -13.49 -8.62 -13.92
C LYS A 7 -12.74 -9.94 -13.76
N LYS A 8 -12.32 -10.53 -14.89
CA LYS A 8 -11.48 -11.74 -14.86
C LYS A 8 -10.30 -11.47 -13.93
N GLU A 9 -10.17 -12.29 -12.89
CA GLU A 9 -9.03 -12.26 -11.97
C GLU A 9 -7.76 -12.46 -12.80
N ARG A 10 -6.99 -11.39 -12.99
CA ARG A 10 -5.68 -11.46 -13.67
C ARG A 10 -4.62 -11.55 -12.59
N PHE A 11 -4.01 -12.70 -12.46
CA PHE A 11 -2.82 -12.87 -11.65
C PHE A 11 -1.69 -12.02 -12.22
N ARG A 12 -0.99 -11.29 -11.33
CA ARG A 12 0.10 -10.41 -11.72
C ARG A 12 1.36 -10.78 -10.97
N ASN A 13 2.47 -10.83 -11.69
CA ASN A 13 3.80 -10.87 -11.07
C ASN A 13 4.14 -9.49 -10.51
N GLU A 14 4.88 -9.47 -9.40
CA GLU A 14 5.34 -8.25 -8.76
C GLU A 14 6.78 -8.47 -8.26
N TRP A 15 7.72 -7.80 -8.92
CA TRP A 15 9.12 -7.78 -8.51
C TRP A 15 9.44 -6.46 -7.83
N LYS A 16 10.32 -6.51 -6.84
CA LYS A 16 10.74 -5.33 -6.09
C LYS A 16 12.26 -5.29 -5.98
N TYR A 17 12.78 -4.09 -6.13
CA TYR A 17 14.20 -3.81 -6.04
C TYR A 17 14.41 -2.61 -5.14
N LEU A 18 15.43 -2.67 -4.30
CA LEU A 18 15.97 -1.51 -3.62
C LEU A 18 17.08 -0.95 -4.48
N ILE A 19 16.91 0.23 -5.01
CA ILE A 19 17.87 0.87 -5.92
C ILE A 19 18.25 2.25 -5.40
N SER A 20 19.33 2.80 -5.93
CA SER A 20 19.78 4.17 -5.66
C SER A 20 19.09 5.18 -6.58
N THR A 21 19.15 6.46 -6.19
CA THR A 21 18.71 7.58 -7.05
C THR A 21 19.47 7.62 -8.37
N SER A 22 20.77 7.32 -8.35
CA SER A 22 21.61 7.28 -9.57
C SER A 22 21.16 6.16 -10.52
N GLU A 23 20.84 4.98 -10.00
CA GLU A 23 20.29 3.88 -10.80
C GLU A 23 18.92 4.23 -11.39
N LYS A 24 18.06 4.94 -10.62
CA LYS A 24 16.78 5.45 -11.13
C LYS A 24 16.98 6.37 -12.33
N GLU A 25 17.93 7.32 -12.27
CA GLU A 25 18.19 8.23 -13.39
C GLU A 25 18.63 7.48 -14.66
N VAL A 26 19.51 6.50 -14.52
CA VAL A 26 19.93 5.66 -15.64
C VAL A 26 18.74 4.87 -16.20
N LEU A 27 17.90 4.29 -15.33
CA LEU A 27 16.70 3.55 -15.74
C LEU A 27 15.71 4.47 -16.45
N ASN A 28 15.47 5.67 -15.96
CA ASN A 28 14.59 6.66 -16.60
C ASN A 28 15.03 6.98 -18.01
N LEU A 29 16.33 7.22 -18.24
CA LEU A 29 16.87 7.47 -19.58
C LEU A 29 16.64 6.28 -20.53
N ARG A 30 16.80 5.06 -20.02
CA ARG A 30 16.61 3.82 -20.81
C ARG A 30 15.15 3.49 -21.06
N MET A 31 14.23 3.87 -20.15
CA MET A 31 12.79 3.60 -20.26
C MET A 31 12.06 4.59 -21.14
N LYS A 32 12.46 5.87 -21.15
CA LYS A 32 11.79 6.94 -21.93
C LYS A 32 11.44 6.58 -23.38
N PRO A 33 12.29 5.89 -24.16
CA PRO A 33 11.93 5.51 -25.54
C PRO A 33 10.92 4.36 -25.61
N LEU A 34 10.67 3.63 -24.53
CA LEU A 34 9.87 2.39 -24.53
C LEU A 34 8.58 2.49 -23.72
N MET A 35 8.54 3.37 -22.75
CA MET A 35 7.45 3.50 -21.79
C MET A 35 7.00 4.95 -21.67
N LYS A 36 5.75 5.14 -21.26
CA LYS A 36 5.17 6.46 -21.00
C LYS A 36 4.88 6.61 -19.51
N LEU A 37 4.94 7.83 -19.01
CA LEU A 37 4.40 8.12 -17.67
C LEU A 37 2.89 7.83 -17.66
N ASP A 38 2.41 7.33 -16.52
CA ASP A 38 0.97 7.16 -16.29
C ASP A 38 0.27 8.53 -16.44
N PRO A 39 -0.84 8.65 -17.18
CA PRO A 39 -1.56 9.91 -17.36
C PRO A 39 -1.95 10.61 -16.05
N HIS A 40 -2.10 9.88 -14.96
CA HIS A 40 -2.36 10.47 -13.63
C HIS A 40 -1.12 11.09 -12.98
N ALA A 41 0.05 11.00 -13.61
CA ALA A 41 1.32 11.54 -13.12
C ALA A 41 1.83 12.70 -13.99
N GLU A 42 0.94 13.60 -14.42
CA GLU A 42 1.22 14.72 -15.35
C GLU A 42 2.41 15.58 -14.92
N THR A 43 2.62 15.73 -13.61
CA THR A 43 3.74 16.49 -13.02
C THR A 43 4.96 15.62 -12.67
N GLY A 44 5.07 14.41 -13.24
CA GLY A 44 6.18 13.48 -12.98
C GLY A 44 5.92 12.48 -11.85
N GLY A 45 4.84 12.62 -11.09
CA GLY A 45 4.50 11.70 -9.99
C GLY A 45 3.37 12.21 -9.12
N TYR A 46 3.02 11.44 -8.09
CA TYR A 46 2.01 11.81 -7.10
C TYR A 46 2.32 11.17 -5.75
N LEU A 47 1.90 11.86 -4.69
CA LEU A 47 2.02 11.36 -3.33
C LEU A 47 0.94 10.31 -3.05
N ILE A 48 1.34 9.24 -2.39
CA ILE A 48 0.43 8.21 -1.88
C ILE A 48 0.55 8.17 -0.36
N ARG A 49 -0.58 8.33 0.32
CA ARG A 49 -0.72 8.08 1.75
C ARG A 49 -1.59 6.85 1.96
N SER A 50 -1.16 5.93 2.81
CA SER A 50 -1.91 4.73 3.15
C SER A 50 -1.88 4.47 4.65
N LEU A 51 -3.04 4.41 5.26
CA LEU A 51 -3.22 3.95 6.65
C LEU A 51 -3.38 2.44 6.64
N TYR A 52 -2.43 1.73 7.21
CA TYR A 52 -2.48 0.27 7.35
C TYR A 52 -3.14 -0.13 8.66
N PHE A 53 -3.85 -1.25 8.59
CA PHE A 53 -4.53 -1.88 9.71
C PHE A 53 -3.90 -3.25 9.98
N ASP A 54 -3.89 -3.63 11.25
CA ASP A 54 -3.54 -4.98 11.68
C ASP A 54 -4.40 -5.38 12.87
N ASP A 55 -4.48 -6.68 13.12
CA ASP A 55 -5.24 -7.22 14.24
C ASP A 55 -4.49 -7.10 15.59
N TYR A 56 -5.10 -7.59 16.64
CA TYR A 56 -4.51 -7.58 17.98
C TYR A 56 -3.13 -8.25 18.03
N TRP A 57 -2.95 -9.34 17.27
CA TRP A 57 -1.73 -10.13 17.23
C TRP A 57 -0.67 -9.62 16.26
N ASN A 58 -0.95 -8.54 15.54
CA ASN A 58 -0.13 -8.05 14.43
C ASN A 58 0.10 -9.11 13.33
N SER A 59 -0.95 -9.89 13.03
CA SER A 59 -0.84 -11.03 12.12
C SER A 59 -0.31 -10.64 10.74
N ALA A 60 -0.71 -9.48 10.18
CA ALA A 60 -0.21 -9.05 8.87
C ALA A 60 1.29 -8.69 8.87
N TYR A 61 1.83 -8.29 10.02
CA TYR A 61 3.27 -8.09 10.22
C TYR A 61 3.97 -9.44 10.38
N GLU A 62 3.55 -10.25 11.33
CA GLU A 62 4.17 -11.54 11.68
C GLU A 62 4.15 -12.52 10.50
N GLU A 63 3.00 -12.67 9.81
CA GLU A 63 2.88 -13.50 8.61
C GLU A 63 3.81 -13.07 7.48
N LYS A 64 4.07 -11.75 7.38
CA LYS A 64 5.01 -11.24 6.36
C LYS A 64 6.45 -11.58 6.73
N GLU A 65 6.86 -11.40 7.99
CA GLU A 65 8.22 -11.68 8.45
C GLU A 65 8.51 -13.19 8.46
N SER A 66 7.56 -13.98 8.91
CA SER A 66 7.65 -15.46 8.91
C SER A 66 7.52 -16.09 7.51
N GLY A 67 7.24 -15.29 6.47
CA GLY A 67 7.13 -15.80 5.09
C GLY A 67 5.91 -16.67 4.82
N VAL A 68 4.84 -16.59 5.64
CA VAL A 68 3.62 -17.36 5.48
C VAL A 68 3.06 -17.22 4.07
N LEU A 69 2.66 -18.32 3.44
CA LEU A 69 2.18 -18.36 2.06
C LEU A 69 0.87 -17.61 1.85
N MET A 70 -0.07 -17.77 2.80
CA MET A 70 -1.38 -17.10 2.76
C MET A 70 -1.36 -15.93 3.74
N ARG A 71 -1.50 -14.72 3.22
CA ARG A 71 -1.55 -13.51 4.04
C ARG A 71 -2.43 -12.44 3.43
N LYS A 72 -2.99 -11.59 4.28
CA LYS A 72 -3.84 -10.47 3.89
C LYS A 72 -3.35 -9.19 4.57
N LYS A 73 -3.57 -8.05 3.90
CA LYS A 73 -3.32 -6.72 4.46
C LYS A 73 -4.46 -5.80 4.09
N TYR A 74 -4.91 -5.02 5.06
CA TYR A 74 -5.92 -3.99 4.88
C TYR A 74 -5.28 -2.61 4.98
N ARG A 75 -5.76 -1.68 4.18
CA ARG A 75 -5.38 -0.27 4.25
C ARG A 75 -6.46 0.63 3.70
N ILE A 76 -6.49 1.86 4.19
CA ILE A 76 -7.20 2.97 3.54
C ILE A 76 -6.14 3.78 2.78
N ARG A 77 -6.44 4.15 1.53
CA ARG A 77 -5.51 4.90 0.67
C ARG A 77 -6.14 6.15 0.14
N ILE A 78 -5.36 7.24 0.16
CA ILE A 78 -5.63 8.50 -0.50
C ILE A 78 -4.43 8.93 -1.36
N TYR A 79 -4.64 9.94 -2.19
CA TYR A 79 -3.64 10.52 -3.08
C TYR A 79 -3.54 12.02 -2.82
N ASN A 80 -2.31 12.54 -2.79
CA ASN A 80 -2.03 13.97 -2.60
C ASN A 80 -2.75 14.61 -1.41
N TYR A 81 -2.94 13.82 -0.32
CA TYR A 81 -3.72 14.19 0.88
C TYR A 81 -5.18 14.57 0.60
N SER A 82 -5.69 14.29 -0.62
CA SER A 82 -7.04 14.64 -1.05
C SER A 82 -8.07 13.61 -0.59
N ALA A 83 -9.27 14.10 -0.27
CA ALA A 83 -10.45 13.28 0.03
C ALA A 83 -11.26 12.90 -1.24
N GLU A 84 -10.84 13.29 -2.44
CA GLU A 84 -11.55 12.99 -3.68
C GLU A 84 -11.59 11.50 -4.03
N SER A 85 -10.54 10.77 -3.70
CA SER A 85 -10.45 9.34 -3.97
C SER A 85 -9.92 8.59 -2.75
N ILE A 86 -10.84 8.08 -1.95
CA ILE A 86 -10.54 7.30 -0.75
C ILE A 86 -10.92 5.85 -1.02
N LYS A 87 -10.02 4.91 -0.77
CA LYS A 87 -10.25 3.49 -1.01
C LYS A 87 -9.85 2.65 0.19
N LEU A 88 -10.79 1.84 0.68
CA LEU A 88 -10.46 0.68 1.49
C LEU A 88 -9.91 -0.39 0.53
N GLU A 89 -8.72 -0.89 0.79
CA GLU A 89 -8.07 -1.89 -0.03
C GLU A 89 -7.69 -3.10 0.81
N ARG A 90 -7.93 -4.30 0.26
CA ARG A 90 -7.38 -5.55 0.77
C ARG A 90 -6.47 -6.17 -0.26
N LYS A 91 -5.26 -6.50 0.15
CA LYS A 91 -4.32 -7.32 -0.66
C LYS A 91 -4.19 -8.68 -0.01
N LYS A 92 -4.65 -9.72 -0.70
CA LYS A 92 -4.41 -11.12 -0.35
C LYS A 92 -3.22 -11.63 -1.17
N LYS A 93 -2.36 -12.40 -0.55
CA LYS A 93 -1.26 -13.10 -1.24
C LYS A 93 -1.38 -14.59 -0.93
N PHE A 94 -1.25 -15.41 -1.96
CA PHE A 94 -1.15 -16.86 -1.86
C PHE A 94 0.04 -17.32 -2.71
N GLY A 95 1.13 -17.66 -2.06
CA GLY A 95 2.41 -17.93 -2.76
C GLY A 95 2.85 -16.74 -3.62
N SER A 96 2.94 -16.93 -4.92
CA SER A 96 3.23 -15.88 -5.91
C SER A 96 1.99 -15.08 -6.35
N TYR A 97 0.80 -15.58 -6.09
CA TYR A 97 -0.45 -14.97 -6.54
C TYR A 97 -0.87 -13.82 -5.64
N ILE A 98 -1.29 -12.74 -6.27
CA ILE A 98 -1.77 -11.53 -5.59
C ILE A 98 -3.18 -11.23 -6.07
N TYR A 99 -4.08 -11.12 -5.12
CA TYR A 99 -5.45 -10.68 -5.32
C TYR A 99 -5.68 -9.37 -4.57
N LYS A 100 -6.25 -8.39 -5.26
CA LYS A 100 -6.54 -7.06 -4.71
C LYS A 100 -8.02 -6.74 -4.87
N GLU A 101 -8.64 -6.33 -3.79
CA GLU A 101 -9.99 -5.78 -3.75
C GLU A 101 -9.94 -4.35 -3.25
N ASP A 102 -10.84 -3.53 -3.73
CA ASP A 102 -11.02 -2.16 -3.24
C ASP A 102 -12.50 -1.78 -3.17
N ALA A 103 -12.84 -0.93 -2.21
CA ALA A 103 -14.13 -0.31 -2.03
C ALA A 103 -13.93 1.19 -1.78
N PRO A 104 -14.73 2.07 -2.42
CA PRO A 104 -14.68 3.50 -2.13
C PRO A 104 -15.21 3.78 -0.72
N LEU A 105 -14.65 4.80 -0.08
CA LEU A 105 -15.12 5.36 1.18
C LEU A 105 -15.28 6.86 1.05
N THR A 106 -16.13 7.44 1.88
CA THR A 106 -16.20 8.88 2.11
C THR A 106 -15.28 9.30 3.25
N LYS A 107 -15.00 10.61 3.35
CA LYS A 107 -14.21 11.16 4.46
C LYS A 107 -14.86 10.86 5.82
N ASP A 108 -16.20 11.02 5.91
CA ASP A 108 -16.96 10.76 7.14
C ASP A 108 -16.89 9.28 7.55
N GLU A 109 -16.92 8.36 6.58
CA GLU A 109 -16.76 6.93 6.85
C GLU A 109 -15.38 6.60 7.39
N VAL A 110 -14.32 7.26 6.89
CA VAL A 110 -12.98 7.11 7.44
C VAL A 110 -12.91 7.63 8.88
N GLN A 111 -13.51 8.78 9.17
CA GLN A 111 -13.55 9.32 10.54
C GLN A 111 -14.28 8.36 11.50
N LYS A 112 -15.40 7.77 11.07
CA LYS A 112 -16.10 6.74 11.84
C LYS A 112 -15.22 5.52 12.11
N ILE A 113 -14.48 5.05 11.11
CA ILE A 113 -13.53 3.94 11.29
C ILE A 113 -12.47 4.30 12.34
N LEU A 114 -11.93 5.52 12.29
CA LEU A 114 -10.94 5.99 13.25
C LEU A 114 -11.52 6.15 14.66
N SER A 115 -12.80 6.48 14.79
CA SER A 115 -13.51 6.56 16.07
C SER A 115 -14.02 5.21 16.60
N GLY A 116 -13.80 4.11 15.84
CA GLY A 116 -14.26 2.78 16.25
C GLY A 116 -15.72 2.48 15.95
N GLU A 117 -16.36 3.29 15.14
CA GLU A 117 -17.76 3.13 14.71
C GLU A 117 -17.80 2.36 13.39
N TYR A 118 -18.09 1.07 13.42
CA TYR A 118 -17.97 0.18 12.25
C TYR A 118 -19.30 -0.27 11.65
N GLU A 119 -20.45 -0.05 12.30
CA GLU A 119 -21.76 -0.62 11.92
C GLU A 119 -22.22 -0.22 10.53
N PHE A 120 -21.84 0.96 10.05
CA PHE A 120 -22.18 1.43 8.69
C PHE A 120 -21.59 0.54 7.60
N LEU A 121 -20.46 -0.15 7.88
CA LEU A 121 -19.80 -1.06 6.94
C LEU A 121 -20.71 -2.26 6.57
N LEU A 122 -21.60 -2.68 7.46
CA LEU A 122 -22.58 -3.74 7.20
C LEU A 122 -23.58 -3.35 6.11
N LYS A 123 -23.89 -2.06 6.00
CA LYS A 123 -24.84 -1.53 5.01
C LYS A 123 -24.19 -1.27 3.65
N SER A 124 -22.88 -1.41 3.55
CA SER A 124 -22.14 -1.19 2.31
C SER A 124 -22.52 -2.22 1.24
N PRO A 125 -22.65 -1.82 -0.03
CA PRO A 125 -22.84 -2.75 -1.14
C PRO A 125 -21.61 -3.61 -1.43
N TYR A 126 -20.46 -3.21 -0.92
CA TYR A 126 -19.17 -3.90 -1.13
C TYR A 126 -18.93 -4.96 -0.09
N ASN A 127 -18.68 -6.20 -0.54
CA ASN A 127 -18.39 -7.32 0.36
C ASN A 127 -17.13 -7.07 1.21
N LEU A 128 -16.12 -6.39 0.63
CA LEU A 128 -14.91 -6.00 1.33
C LEU A 128 -15.17 -5.20 2.62
N CYS A 129 -16.15 -4.28 2.60
CA CYS A 129 -16.52 -3.49 3.78
C CYS A 129 -17.10 -4.38 4.88
N ARG A 130 -17.99 -5.32 4.52
CA ARG A 130 -18.58 -6.26 5.49
C ARG A 130 -17.53 -7.20 6.09
N GLU A 131 -16.61 -7.68 5.27
CA GLU A 131 -15.48 -8.50 5.76
C GLU A 131 -14.55 -7.68 6.66
N PHE A 132 -14.30 -6.41 6.32
CA PHE A 132 -13.51 -5.53 7.16
C PHE A 132 -14.19 -5.24 8.51
N TYR A 133 -15.52 -5.09 8.53
CA TYR A 133 -16.29 -5.02 9.78
C TYR A 133 -16.03 -6.23 10.66
N ILE A 134 -16.11 -7.44 10.11
CA ILE A 134 -15.85 -8.69 10.85
C ILE A 134 -14.43 -8.69 11.43
N GLU A 135 -13.44 -8.28 10.66
CA GLU A 135 -12.06 -8.17 11.14
C GLU A 135 -11.93 -7.17 12.31
N CYS A 136 -12.60 -6.02 12.20
CA CYS A 136 -12.59 -5.00 13.26
C CYS A 136 -13.25 -5.49 14.56
N MET A 137 -14.31 -6.28 14.44
CA MET A 137 -15.07 -6.78 15.61
C MET A 137 -14.46 -8.05 16.19
N SER A 138 -14.11 -9.03 15.34
CA SER A 138 -13.66 -10.37 15.80
C SER A 138 -12.17 -10.42 16.08
N ASN A 139 -11.35 -9.72 15.30
CA ASN A 139 -9.90 -9.75 15.39
C ASN A 139 -9.30 -8.45 15.94
N MET A 140 -10.17 -7.53 16.39
CA MET A 140 -9.78 -6.21 16.90
C MET A 140 -8.85 -5.47 15.94
N MET A 141 -9.15 -5.50 14.63
CA MET A 141 -8.34 -4.81 13.63
C MET A 141 -8.40 -3.30 13.85
N ARG A 142 -7.24 -2.66 13.94
CA ARG A 142 -7.07 -1.23 14.24
C ARG A 142 -5.99 -0.60 13.37
N PRO A 143 -5.97 0.74 13.24
CA PRO A 143 -4.86 1.47 12.63
C PRO A 143 -3.52 1.11 13.26
N ARG A 144 -2.45 0.99 12.45
CA ARG A 144 -1.10 0.66 12.90
C ARG A 144 -0.04 1.65 12.47
N THR A 145 -0.07 2.05 11.22
CA THR A 145 0.92 3.00 10.70
C THR A 145 0.40 3.68 9.44
N ILE A 146 0.72 4.96 9.31
CA ILE A 146 0.55 5.70 8.07
C ILE A 146 1.86 5.59 7.28
N VAL A 147 1.74 5.25 6.02
CA VAL A 147 2.84 5.12 5.06
C VAL A 147 2.68 6.15 3.97
N ASP A 148 3.65 7.06 3.85
CA ASP A 148 3.74 8.06 2.80
C ASP A 148 4.87 7.72 1.84
N TYR A 149 4.69 8.03 0.57
CA TYR A 149 5.75 7.99 -0.43
C TYR A 149 5.32 8.71 -1.71
N GLU A 150 6.30 9.18 -2.45
CA GLU A 150 6.09 9.72 -3.79
C GLU A 150 6.25 8.62 -4.82
N ARG A 151 5.34 8.57 -5.80
CA ARG A 151 5.33 7.56 -6.85
C ARG A 151 5.47 8.16 -8.23
N GLU A 152 6.49 7.72 -8.95
CA GLU A 152 6.67 7.96 -10.38
C GLU A 152 6.33 6.66 -11.13
N PRO A 153 5.18 6.60 -11.83
CA PRO A 153 4.71 5.39 -12.50
C PRO A 153 4.95 5.44 -14.01
N TRP A 154 5.57 4.41 -14.56
CA TRP A 154 5.76 4.19 -15.99
C TRP A 154 4.87 3.03 -16.44
N ILE A 155 4.24 3.18 -17.60
CA ILE A 155 3.37 2.18 -18.20
C ILE A 155 3.83 1.85 -19.62
N MET A 156 3.63 0.59 -19.99
CA MET A 156 3.78 0.11 -21.35
C MET A 156 2.47 -0.59 -21.72
N ASP A 157 1.82 -0.12 -22.79
CA ASP A 157 0.50 -0.61 -23.21
C ASP A 157 0.58 -2.07 -23.67
N GLU A 158 1.66 -2.41 -24.36
CA GLU A 158 1.96 -3.78 -24.78
C GLU A 158 2.41 -4.62 -23.56
N GLY A 159 1.61 -5.63 -23.21
CA GLY A 159 1.95 -6.59 -22.15
C GLY A 159 1.59 -6.19 -20.73
N THR A 160 0.82 -5.12 -20.53
CA THR A 160 0.36 -4.70 -19.18
C THR A 160 1.48 -4.54 -18.16
N VAL A 161 2.63 -4.04 -18.61
CA VAL A 161 3.79 -3.82 -17.73
C VAL A 161 3.69 -2.44 -17.10
N ARG A 162 3.90 -2.40 -15.78
CA ARG A 162 3.98 -1.16 -15.01
C ARG A 162 5.22 -1.19 -14.15
N ILE A 163 6.09 -0.19 -14.31
CA ILE A 163 7.24 0.06 -13.45
C ILE A 163 6.95 1.30 -12.62
N THR A 164 7.19 1.24 -11.32
CA THR A 164 6.99 2.38 -10.44
C THR A 164 8.22 2.60 -9.59
N PHE A 165 8.62 3.85 -9.42
CA PHE A 165 9.63 4.27 -8.47
C PHE A 165 8.93 4.94 -7.30
N ASP A 166 9.11 4.36 -6.11
CA ASP A 166 8.57 4.87 -4.85
C ASP A 166 9.71 5.47 -4.05
N THR A 167 9.75 6.80 -4.04
CA THR A 167 10.77 7.61 -3.36
C THR A 167 10.23 8.15 -2.04
N ASP A 168 11.11 8.61 -1.18
CA ASP A 168 10.79 9.27 0.08
C ASP A 168 9.76 8.50 0.92
N VAL A 169 10.04 7.20 1.13
CA VAL A 169 9.14 6.36 1.93
C VAL A 169 9.26 6.75 3.39
N ARG A 170 8.15 7.18 3.98
CA ARG A 170 8.09 7.72 5.35
C ARG A 170 6.96 7.09 6.14
N ALA A 171 7.15 7.00 7.46
CA ALA A 171 6.13 6.65 8.43
C ALA A 171 5.67 7.93 9.15
N ALA A 172 4.39 8.29 9.05
CA ALA A 172 3.85 9.42 9.81
C ALA A 172 3.57 9.00 11.26
N VAL A 173 3.74 9.93 12.18
CA VAL A 173 3.60 9.74 13.63
C VAL A 173 2.69 10.80 14.25
N GLY A 174 2.22 10.55 15.47
CA GLY A 174 1.43 11.50 16.26
C GLY A 174 -0.07 11.37 16.10
N SER A 175 -0.56 10.92 14.97
CA SER A 175 -1.99 10.69 14.72
C SER A 175 -2.21 9.70 13.59
N TYR A 176 -3.41 9.12 13.52
CA TYR A 176 -3.87 8.30 12.39
C TYR A 176 -4.84 9.05 11.47
N ASP A 177 -4.97 10.36 11.63
CA ASP A 177 -5.75 11.16 10.68
C ASP A 177 -5.01 11.19 9.32
N ILE A 178 -5.53 10.38 8.40
CA ILE A 178 -4.96 10.22 7.07
C ILE A 178 -5.02 11.53 6.24
N PHE A 179 -5.87 12.48 6.62
CA PHE A 179 -6.05 13.75 5.90
C PHE A 179 -5.15 14.88 6.41
N ASP A 180 -4.54 14.71 7.59
CA ASP A 180 -3.62 15.71 8.14
C ASP A 180 -2.27 15.64 7.43
N SER A 181 -2.04 16.60 6.52
CA SER A 181 -0.79 16.73 5.76
C SER A 181 0.39 17.23 6.60
N THR A 182 0.14 17.69 7.83
CA THR A 182 1.15 18.30 8.71
C THR A 182 1.80 17.30 9.66
N LEU A 183 1.35 16.04 9.66
CA LEU A 183 1.90 15.00 10.53
C LEU A 183 3.42 14.87 10.36
N PRO A 184 4.18 14.87 11.46
CA PRO A 184 5.59 14.54 11.41
C PRO A 184 5.79 13.16 10.79
N ALA A 185 6.82 13.01 9.96
CA ALA A 185 7.09 11.75 9.28
C ALA A 185 8.58 11.39 9.33
N LEU A 186 8.86 10.11 9.57
CA LEU A 186 10.21 9.57 9.68
C LEU A 186 10.55 8.78 8.42
N SER A 187 11.68 9.10 7.78
CA SER A 187 12.20 8.30 6.68
C SER A 187 12.52 6.89 7.14
N VAL A 188 12.14 5.89 6.33
CA VAL A 188 12.35 4.46 6.63
C VAL A 188 13.34 3.79 5.70
N LEU A 189 13.80 4.49 4.66
CA LEU A 189 14.88 4.05 3.80
C LEU A 189 16.15 4.84 4.10
N GLU A 190 17.28 4.24 3.78
CA GLU A 190 18.55 4.94 3.81
C GLU A 190 18.56 6.12 2.80
N PRO A 191 19.29 7.19 3.09
CA PRO A 191 19.42 8.31 2.16
C PRO A 191 19.85 7.86 0.76
N GLY A 192 19.19 8.36 -0.27
CA GLY A 192 19.48 8.03 -1.66
C GLY A 192 18.97 6.66 -2.13
N LYS A 193 18.26 5.91 -1.29
CA LYS A 193 17.59 4.65 -1.67
C LYS A 193 16.11 4.86 -1.97
N LEU A 194 15.59 4.06 -2.89
CA LEU A 194 14.18 4.02 -3.26
C LEU A 194 13.73 2.61 -3.65
N ILE A 195 12.42 2.39 -3.70
CA ILE A 195 11.86 1.10 -4.07
C ILE A 195 11.35 1.15 -5.51
N MET A 196 11.90 0.32 -6.38
CA MET A 196 11.33 0.07 -7.70
C MET A 196 10.43 -1.16 -7.65
N GLU A 197 9.19 -1.04 -8.16
CA GLU A 197 8.27 -2.17 -8.33
C GLU A 197 8.01 -2.40 -9.83
N VAL A 198 8.15 -3.64 -10.27
CA VAL A 198 7.83 -4.07 -11.64
C VAL A 198 6.63 -5.01 -11.58
N LYS A 199 5.53 -4.62 -12.23
CA LYS A 199 4.30 -5.42 -12.30
C LYS A 199 4.01 -5.80 -13.74
N PHE A 200 3.70 -7.09 -13.96
CA PHE A 200 3.37 -7.60 -15.29
C PHE A 200 2.44 -8.82 -15.18
N THR A 201 1.64 -9.07 -16.21
CA THR A 201 0.65 -10.17 -16.20
C THR A 201 1.18 -11.46 -16.78
N GLU A 202 1.95 -11.39 -17.83
CA GLU A 202 2.48 -12.56 -18.56
C GLU A 202 4.00 -12.63 -18.41
N MET A 203 4.72 -12.58 -19.49
CA MET A 203 6.17 -12.56 -19.50
C MET A 203 6.68 -11.15 -19.82
N LEU A 204 7.73 -10.72 -19.14
CA LEU A 204 8.48 -9.55 -19.56
C LEU A 204 9.19 -9.82 -20.88
N SER A 205 9.08 -8.90 -21.84
CA SER A 205 9.87 -8.95 -23.06
C SER A 205 11.37 -8.92 -22.76
N GLN A 206 12.20 -9.51 -23.65
CA GLN A 206 13.65 -9.52 -23.43
C GLN A 206 14.22 -8.11 -23.33
N ILE A 207 13.66 -7.14 -24.08
CA ILE A 207 14.06 -5.73 -24.02
C ILE A 207 13.86 -5.18 -22.60
N LEU A 208 12.70 -5.41 -21.99
CA LEU A 208 12.41 -4.95 -20.63
C LEU A 208 13.26 -5.69 -19.58
N ARG A 209 13.51 -6.98 -19.77
CA ARG A 209 14.42 -7.72 -18.88
C ARG A 209 15.85 -7.15 -18.88
N ASN A 210 16.33 -6.77 -20.07
CA ASN A 210 17.66 -6.17 -20.22
C ASN A 210 17.75 -4.73 -19.68
N LEU A 211 16.59 -4.06 -19.51
CA LEU A 211 16.52 -2.75 -18.87
C LEU A 211 16.66 -2.81 -17.36
N LEU A 212 16.04 -3.85 -16.76
CA LEU A 212 16.02 -3.98 -15.30
C LEU A 212 17.42 -4.16 -14.73
N PRO A 213 17.63 -3.78 -13.46
CA PRO A 213 18.87 -4.07 -12.77
C PRO A 213 19.20 -5.55 -12.87
N PRO A 214 20.47 -5.94 -13.07
CA PRO A 214 20.86 -7.34 -13.03
C PRO A 214 20.42 -7.96 -11.70
N GLN A 215 20.21 -9.28 -11.68
CA GLN A 215 19.68 -10.00 -10.49
C GLN A 215 20.50 -9.79 -9.20
N ALA A 216 21.70 -9.25 -9.31
CA ALA A 216 22.53 -8.83 -8.19
C ALA A 216 22.11 -7.50 -7.55
N ALA A 217 21.29 -6.67 -8.24
CA ALA A 217 20.61 -5.56 -7.56
C ALA A 217 19.57 -6.19 -6.62
N GLU A 218 19.59 -5.82 -5.36
CA GLU A 218 18.81 -6.42 -4.26
C GLU A 218 17.34 -6.67 -4.65
N PHE A 219 17.08 -7.86 -5.23
CA PHE A 219 15.74 -8.39 -5.36
C PHE A 219 15.23 -8.64 -3.95
N THR A 220 14.36 -7.79 -3.46
CA THR A 220 13.99 -7.79 -2.05
C THR A 220 12.50 -7.97 -1.84
N ALA A 221 12.16 -8.68 -0.78
CA ALA A 221 10.80 -8.82 -0.30
C ALA A 221 10.30 -7.59 0.48
N VAL A 222 10.84 -6.38 0.19
CA VAL A 222 10.54 -5.14 0.91
C VAL A 222 9.04 -4.89 1.03
N SER A 223 8.62 -4.60 2.24
CA SER A 223 7.26 -4.21 2.57
C SER A 223 7.28 -2.83 3.22
N LYS A 224 6.76 -1.80 2.53
CA LYS A 224 6.62 -0.45 3.09
C LYS A 224 5.89 -0.45 4.44
N TYR A 225 4.86 -1.30 4.57
CA TYR A 225 4.15 -1.49 5.83
C TYR A 225 5.09 -1.94 6.95
N VAL A 226 5.87 -2.99 6.72
CA VAL A 226 6.81 -3.52 7.73
C VAL A 226 7.83 -2.47 8.12
N LEU A 227 8.52 -1.85 7.15
CA LEU A 227 9.50 -0.81 7.42
C LEU A 227 8.94 0.34 8.25
N CYS A 228 7.73 0.82 7.88
CA CYS A 228 7.09 1.93 8.59
C CYS A 228 6.61 1.50 9.98
N TYR A 229 6.03 0.32 10.12
CA TYR A 229 5.59 -0.21 11.40
C TYR A 229 6.77 -0.40 12.36
N GLU A 230 7.86 -1.03 11.92
CA GLU A 230 9.06 -1.21 12.75
C GLU A 230 9.66 0.13 13.21
N LYS A 231 9.64 1.13 12.33
CA LYS A 231 10.14 2.47 12.65
C LYS A 231 9.32 3.16 13.73
N THR A 232 8.01 2.90 13.79
CA THR A 232 7.06 3.68 14.61
C THR A 232 6.34 2.88 15.68
N ARG A 233 6.52 1.56 15.76
CA ARG A 233 5.78 0.69 16.68
C ARG A 233 5.85 1.10 18.16
N TYR A 234 6.95 1.71 18.57
CA TYR A 234 7.12 2.20 19.93
C TYR A 234 6.60 3.63 20.14
N MET A 235 6.24 4.32 19.08
CA MET A 235 5.72 5.69 19.12
C MET A 235 4.21 5.76 19.04
N ASN A 236 3.58 4.82 18.29
CA ASN A 236 2.14 4.79 18.05
C ASN A 236 1.44 3.63 18.77
N GLY A 237 2.15 2.87 19.61
CA GLY A 237 1.82 1.48 19.85
C GLY A 237 0.74 1.18 20.88
N PHE A 238 0.39 2.05 21.80
CA PHE A 238 -0.49 1.67 22.92
C PHE A 238 -1.76 2.51 23.07
N GLU A 239 -1.82 3.72 22.57
CA GLU A 239 -2.94 4.64 22.79
C GLU A 239 -4.26 4.16 22.18
N TYR A 240 -4.21 3.33 21.12
CA TYR A 240 -5.39 2.84 20.43
C TYR A 240 -6.11 1.67 21.11
N TRP A 241 -5.48 1.06 22.09
CA TRP A 241 -6.09 -0.02 22.86
C TRP A 241 -6.76 0.49 24.15
N TYR A 242 -6.55 1.76 24.47
CA TYR A 242 -7.09 2.40 25.64
C TYR A 242 -7.82 3.70 25.26
N ASP A 243 -8.98 3.92 25.89
CA ASP A 243 -9.66 5.22 25.77
C ASP A 243 -8.89 6.31 26.55
N THR A 244 -9.36 7.55 26.43
CA THR A 244 -8.78 8.70 27.14
C THR A 244 -8.80 8.57 28.67
N GLN A 245 -9.51 7.57 29.19
CA GLN A 245 -9.57 7.24 30.63
C GLN A 245 -8.73 6.01 30.98
N GLY A 246 -7.90 5.50 30.04
CA GLY A 246 -7.04 4.34 30.25
C GLY A 246 -7.79 3.00 30.28
N ARG A 247 -9.01 2.93 29.75
CA ARG A 247 -9.78 1.69 29.65
C ARG A 247 -9.54 1.06 28.27
N MET A 248 -9.27 -0.26 28.27
CA MET A 248 -9.10 -1.00 27.01
C MET A 248 -10.36 -0.86 26.15
N ILE A 249 -10.20 -0.35 24.94
CA ILE A 249 -11.26 -0.29 23.94
C ILE A 249 -11.51 -1.71 23.45
N ARG A 250 -12.63 -2.29 23.84
CA ARG A 250 -13.07 -3.64 23.45
C ARG A 250 -13.73 -3.65 22.09
#